data_b12429bc004d5012018c101da0458050
#
_entry.id   b12429bc004d5012018c101da0458050
#
_cell.length_a   1.000
_cell.length_b   1.000
_cell.length_c   1.000
_cell.angle_alpha   90.00
_cell.angle_beta   90.00
_cell.angle_gamma   90.00
#
_symmetry.space_group_name_H-M   'P 1'
#
loop_
_entity.id
_entity.type
_entity.pdbx_description
1 polymer ?
#
loop_
_entity_poly.entity_id
_entity_poly.type
_entity_poly.pdbx_seq_one_letter_code
_entity_poly.pdbx_strand_id
1 'polypeptide(L)'
;MKLQKQYNNKIIPDIQSEEIKDRITQNLALCTHAEISALVNAVNFKHHHGISQKINRDNILFESVDIIRYIMAIMNVWEIEPEEFEDAFNKKDAYLWMQQNMDSRAWNGEPVVIVDIDDVIASFRESFASWLEEEYSVKMNVESKEYYFITALTDSGLNPELVFENFMAQGGFSNLPIVSGARSFLNYLKSEGYWVQFLTARPKEDLRCLFDTHSWISKNKLPYDRIDFSTEKFRWCAKSEYYDSGAIKFAIDDSPKHASEYAKHGINVKVPTMSYNSHIEGENIQFYSSFDDLIRKIKEE
;
A
#
# COMPACT_ATOMS: atom_id res chain seq x y z
N MET A 1 1.94 0.65 29.07
CA MET A 1 0.55 1.04 28.81
C MET A 1 -0.42 0.91 29.99
N LYS A 2 -0.55 -0.22 30.71
CA LYS A 2 -1.50 -0.33 31.85
C LYS A 2 -1.39 0.79 32.89
N LEU A 3 -0.18 1.16 33.33
CA LEU A 3 0.04 2.24 34.29
C LEU A 3 -0.32 3.61 33.74
N GLN A 4 -0.04 3.86 32.45
CA GLN A 4 -0.41 5.12 31.77
C GLN A 4 -1.91 5.24 31.60
N LYS A 5 -2.61 4.13 31.26
CA LYS A 5 -4.08 4.08 31.19
C LYS A 5 -4.71 4.39 32.56
N GLN A 6 -4.16 3.85 33.67
CA GLN A 6 -4.59 4.16 35.03
C GLN A 6 -4.34 5.62 35.41
N TYR A 7 -3.24 6.22 34.98
CA TYR A 7 -2.91 7.63 35.22
C TYR A 7 -3.85 8.55 34.43
N ASN A 8 -4.07 8.26 33.15
CA ASN A 8 -4.93 9.04 32.28
C ASN A 8 -6.41 9.00 32.73
N ASN A 9 -6.92 7.85 33.17
CA ASN A 9 -8.29 7.71 33.70
C ASN A 9 -8.57 8.55 34.97
N LYS A 10 -7.52 9.02 35.67
CA LYS A 10 -7.65 9.94 36.80
C LYS A 10 -7.67 11.40 36.39
N ILE A 11 -7.11 11.75 35.22
CA ILE A 11 -6.90 13.12 34.77
C ILE A 11 -7.91 13.54 33.69
N ILE A 12 -8.39 12.56 32.90
CA ILE A 12 -9.27 12.81 31.77
C ILE A 12 -10.63 12.16 32.07
N PRO A 13 -11.64 12.94 32.48
CA PRO A 13 -12.98 12.41 32.68
C PRO A 13 -13.62 12.03 31.35
N ASP A 14 -14.42 10.98 31.39
CA ASP A 14 -15.31 10.41 30.36
C ASP A 14 -15.27 11.10 28.97
N ILE A 15 -14.42 10.58 28.09
CA ILE A 15 -14.24 11.10 26.73
C ILE A 15 -15.33 10.46 25.87
N GLN A 16 -16.48 11.13 25.77
CA GLN A 16 -17.64 10.61 25.04
C GLN A 16 -17.81 11.19 23.64
N SER A 17 -17.08 12.23 23.24
CA SER A 17 -17.21 12.84 21.92
C SER A 17 -15.87 12.97 21.19
N GLU A 18 -15.89 12.83 19.86
CA GLU A 18 -14.73 13.04 19.00
C GLU A 18 -14.15 14.44 19.14
N GLU A 19 -14.96 15.47 19.31
CA GLU A 19 -14.52 16.85 19.53
C GLU A 19 -13.66 16.98 20.80
N ILE A 20 -14.02 16.25 21.87
CA ILE A 20 -13.22 16.22 23.10
C ILE A 20 -11.91 15.46 22.88
N LYS A 21 -11.94 14.31 22.17
CA LYS A 21 -10.74 13.56 21.80
C LYS A 21 -9.77 14.43 20.98
N ASP A 22 -10.28 15.14 19.98
CA ASP A 22 -9.50 16.04 19.13
C ASP A 22 -8.81 17.14 19.96
N ARG A 23 -9.55 17.88 20.78
CA ARG A 23 -8.99 18.93 21.64
C ARG A 23 -7.95 18.41 22.63
N ILE A 24 -8.16 17.23 23.22
CA ILE A 24 -7.17 16.60 24.11
C ILE A 24 -5.92 16.21 23.32
N THR A 25 -6.07 15.66 22.12
CA THR A 25 -4.97 15.30 21.24
C THR A 25 -4.12 16.52 20.88
N GLN A 26 -4.76 17.63 20.52
CA GLN A 26 -4.06 18.90 20.25
C GLN A 26 -3.23 19.38 21.46
N ASN A 27 -3.81 19.34 22.66
CA ASN A 27 -3.10 19.73 23.87
C ASN A 27 -1.92 18.80 24.19
N LEU A 28 -2.11 17.48 24.07
CA LEU A 28 -1.04 16.49 24.27
C LEU A 28 0.08 16.64 23.22
N ALA A 29 -0.27 16.96 21.97
CA ALA A 29 0.69 17.23 20.93
C ALA A 29 1.53 18.48 21.24
N LEU A 30 0.93 19.55 21.76
CA LEU A 30 1.65 20.74 22.23
C LEU A 30 2.60 20.42 23.40
N CYS A 31 2.16 19.58 24.35
CA CYS A 31 3.04 19.10 25.41
C CYS A 31 4.22 18.29 24.86
N THR A 32 3.96 17.41 23.90
CA THR A 32 5.02 16.66 23.20
C THR A 32 6.05 17.60 22.56
N HIS A 33 5.60 18.68 21.94
CA HIS A 33 6.50 19.72 21.39
C HIS A 33 7.39 20.38 22.44
N ALA A 34 6.88 20.61 23.65
CA ALA A 34 7.68 21.15 24.75
C ALA A 34 8.80 20.18 25.16
N GLU A 35 8.48 18.87 25.29
CA GLU A 35 9.48 17.85 25.63
C GLU A 35 10.49 17.61 24.49
N ILE A 36 10.06 17.70 23.23
CA ILE A 36 10.99 17.68 22.08
C ILE A 36 11.98 18.84 22.20
N SER A 37 11.54 20.03 22.60
CA SER A 37 12.42 21.18 22.83
C SER A 37 13.40 20.93 23.98
N ALA A 38 12.96 20.28 25.06
CA ALA A 38 13.83 19.88 26.17
C ALA A 38 14.87 18.85 25.71
N LEU A 39 14.47 17.83 24.95
CA LEU A 39 15.38 16.84 24.35
C LEU A 39 16.43 17.51 23.45
N VAL A 40 16.02 18.45 22.59
CA VAL A 40 16.94 19.20 21.72
C VAL A 40 17.95 20.02 22.56
N ASN A 41 17.52 20.58 23.71
CA ASN A 41 18.42 21.29 24.63
C ASN A 41 19.35 20.38 25.42
N ALA A 42 19.02 19.08 25.54
CA ALA A 42 19.89 18.09 26.20
C ALA A 42 21.12 17.72 25.33
N VAL A 43 21.12 18.09 24.05
CA VAL A 43 22.22 17.89 23.10
C VAL A 43 22.78 19.21 22.57
N ASN A 44 24.00 19.18 22.03
CA ASN A 44 24.68 20.40 21.49
C ASN A 44 24.19 20.70 20.06
N PHE A 45 22.94 21.17 19.88
CA PHE A 45 22.43 21.45 18.53
C PHE A 45 22.82 22.86 17.98
N LYS A 46 23.20 23.83 18.85
CA LYS A 46 23.62 25.17 18.44
C LYS A 46 25.14 25.25 18.24
N HIS A 47 25.64 24.58 17.22
CA HIS A 47 27.09 24.50 16.94
C HIS A 47 27.78 25.85 16.74
N HIS A 48 27.05 26.90 16.36
CA HIS A 48 27.61 28.24 16.12
C HIS A 48 27.92 29.04 17.38
N HIS A 49 27.52 28.57 18.56
CA HIS A 49 27.79 29.28 19.84
C HIS A 49 29.09 28.85 20.53
N GLY A 50 29.85 27.89 19.98
CA GLY A 50 31.16 27.50 20.50
C GLY A 50 31.15 26.87 21.91
N ILE A 51 29.99 26.64 22.52
CA ILE A 51 29.83 26.06 23.85
C ILE A 51 29.58 24.58 23.68
N SER A 52 30.57 23.75 23.95
CA SER A 52 30.35 22.31 24.07
C SER A 52 29.82 22.02 25.49
N GLN A 53 28.51 21.80 25.64
CA GLN A 53 27.98 21.18 26.84
C GLN A 53 28.39 19.71 26.85
N LYS A 54 28.79 19.22 28.04
CA LYS A 54 28.94 17.75 28.22
C LYS A 54 27.56 17.13 28.06
N ILE A 55 27.39 16.31 27.02
CA ILE A 55 26.13 15.58 26.78
C ILE A 55 25.87 14.66 27.97
N ASN A 56 24.70 14.82 28.58
CA ASN A 56 24.24 13.95 29.65
C ASN A 56 23.24 12.90 29.06
N ARG A 57 23.68 11.65 28.99
CA ARG A 57 22.87 10.54 28.47
C ARG A 57 21.57 10.33 29.24
N ASP A 58 21.58 10.56 30.57
CA ASP A 58 20.40 10.37 31.41
C ASP A 58 19.33 11.43 31.12
N ASN A 59 19.74 12.67 30.84
CA ASN A 59 18.79 13.71 30.39
C ASN A 59 18.15 13.33 29.07
N ILE A 60 18.94 12.85 28.08
CA ILE A 60 18.38 12.37 26.81
C ILE A 60 17.37 11.25 27.04
N LEU A 61 17.68 10.31 27.93
CA LEU A 61 16.79 9.19 28.26
C LEU A 61 15.48 9.68 28.88
N PHE A 62 15.55 10.57 29.88
CA PHE A 62 14.35 11.06 30.59
C PHE A 62 13.47 11.93 29.68
N GLU A 63 14.01 12.83 28.90
CA GLU A 63 13.26 13.62 27.94
C GLU A 63 12.61 12.73 26.85
N SER A 64 13.30 11.69 26.40
CA SER A 64 12.74 10.71 25.48
C SER A 64 11.56 9.93 26.09
N VAL A 65 11.64 9.58 27.39
CA VAL A 65 10.54 8.94 28.12
C VAL A 65 9.33 9.85 28.22
N ASP A 66 9.51 11.13 28.46
CA ASP A 66 8.39 12.08 28.57
C ASP A 66 7.68 12.27 27.22
N ILE A 67 8.41 12.35 26.12
CA ILE A 67 7.84 12.35 24.76
C ILE A 67 6.99 11.08 24.53
N ILE A 68 7.55 9.90 24.83
CA ILE A 68 6.84 8.62 24.66
C ILE A 68 5.57 8.57 25.51
N ARG A 69 5.60 9.12 26.74
CA ARG A 69 4.42 9.15 27.63
C ARG A 69 3.28 9.96 27.06
N TYR A 70 3.56 11.11 26.41
CA TYR A 70 2.52 11.90 25.73
C TYR A 70 1.98 11.18 24.51
N ILE A 71 2.82 10.51 23.71
CA ILE A 71 2.37 9.67 22.59
C ILE A 71 1.45 8.56 23.09
N MET A 72 1.84 7.85 24.16
CA MET A 72 0.99 6.82 24.79
C MET A 72 -0.32 7.38 25.33
N ALA A 73 -0.34 8.64 25.81
CA ALA A 73 -1.54 9.30 26.25
C ALA A 73 -2.50 9.56 25.08
N ILE A 74 -1.97 10.01 23.93
CA ILE A 74 -2.75 10.17 22.69
C ILE A 74 -3.33 8.82 22.27
N MET A 75 -2.55 7.77 22.23
CA MET A 75 -3.03 6.41 21.90
C MET A 75 -4.18 5.97 22.81
N ASN A 76 -4.08 6.24 24.11
CA ASN A 76 -5.16 5.90 25.06
C ASN A 76 -6.43 6.73 24.82
N VAL A 77 -6.32 7.98 24.39
CA VAL A 77 -7.49 8.83 24.04
C VAL A 77 -8.28 8.25 22.87
N TRP A 78 -7.55 7.64 21.92
CA TRP A 78 -8.13 7.02 20.72
C TRP A 78 -8.33 5.52 20.86
N GLU A 79 -8.13 4.98 22.07
CA GLU A 79 -8.33 3.55 22.38
C GLU A 79 -7.47 2.61 21.52
N ILE A 80 -6.32 3.11 21.03
CA ILE A 80 -5.36 2.33 20.24
C ILE A 80 -4.68 1.33 21.16
N GLU A 81 -4.87 0.05 20.87
CA GLU A 81 -4.25 -1.03 21.63
C GLU A 81 -2.78 -1.26 21.20
N PRO A 82 -1.94 -1.87 22.07
CA PRO A 82 -0.52 -2.09 21.76
C PRO A 82 -0.26 -2.87 20.49
N GLU A 83 -1.08 -3.87 20.23
CA GLU A 83 -0.98 -4.77 19.08
C GLU A 83 -1.29 -4.02 17.78
N GLU A 84 -2.26 -3.11 17.81
CA GLU A 84 -2.60 -2.24 16.69
C GLU A 84 -1.47 -1.25 16.38
N PHE A 85 -0.87 -0.67 17.42
CA PHE A 85 0.27 0.21 17.26
C PHE A 85 1.50 -0.52 16.71
N GLU A 86 1.79 -1.73 17.21
CA GLU A 86 2.90 -2.56 16.74
C GLU A 86 2.71 -2.94 15.25
N ASP A 87 1.50 -3.33 14.85
CA ASP A 87 1.16 -3.61 13.44
C ASP A 87 1.38 -2.39 12.55
N ALA A 88 0.87 -1.22 12.97
CA ALA A 88 1.04 0.04 12.24
C ALA A 88 2.52 0.46 12.15
N PHE A 89 3.28 0.29 13.23
CA PHE A 89 4.72 0.58 13.26
C PHE A 89 5.47 -0.31 12.26
N ASN A 90 5.23 -1.63 12.28
CA ASN A 90 5.89 -2.58 11.40
C ASN A 90 5.56 -2.31 9.92
N LYS A 91 4.31 -1.96 9.61
CA LYS A 91 3.88 -1.57 8.26
C LYS A 91 4.57 -0.28 7.80
N LYS A 92 4.63 0.71 8.68
CA LYS A 92 5.32 1.98 8.38
C LYS A 92 6.82 1.77 8.17
N ASP A 93 7.45 0.94 9.00
CA ASP A 93 8.87 0.63 8.90
C ASP A 93 9.19 -0.10 7.58
N ALA A 94 8.38 -1.11 7.21
CA ALA A 94 8.50 -1.80 5.94
C ALA A 94 8.38 -0.83 4.75
N TYR A 95 7.43 0.09 4.79
CA TYR A 95 7.29 1.13 3.76
C TYR A 95 8.52 2.02 3.65
N LEU A 96 9.05 2.53 4.77
CA LEU A 96 10.23 3.39 4.79
C LEU A 96 11.48 2.66 4.28
N TRP A 97 11.65 1.39 4.66
CA TRP A 97 12.74 0.56 4.18
C TRP A 97 12.66 0.35 2.66
N MET A 98 11.46 0.08 2.14
CA MET A 98 11.24 -0.05 0.70
C MET A 98 11.53 1.23 -0.04
N GLN A 99 11.07 2.38 0.45
CA GLN A 99 11.35 3.69 -0.15
C GLN A 99 12.85 3.94 -0.26
N GLN A 100 13.62 3.73 0.79
CA GLN A 100 15.08 3.88 0.78
C GLN A 100 15.76 2.98 -0.25
N ASN A 101 15.30 1.73 -0.40
CA ASN A 101 15.87 0.80 -1.36
C ASN A 101 15.47 1.12 -2.81
N MET A 102 14.26 1.63 -3.02
CA MET A 102 13.79 2.08 -4.34
C MET A 102 14.53 3.34 -4.81
N ASP A 103 14.74 4.32 -3.92
CA ASP A 103 15.49 5.54 -4.24
C ASP A 103 16.97 5.27 -4.56
N SER A 104 17.51 4.15 -4.09
CA SER A 104 18.90 3.74 -4.36
C SER A 104 19.10 3.07 -5.72
N ARG A 105 18.03 2.63 -6.39
CA ARG A 105 18.07 1.94 -7.68
C ARG A 105 17.46 2.79 -8.78
N ALA A 106 18.31 3.45 -9.57
CA ALA A 106 17.89 4.13 -10.79
C ALA A 106 17.73 3.10 -11.93
N TRP A 107 16.72 3.28 -12.77
CA TRP A 107 16.61 2.57 -14.04
C TRP A 107 17.79 2.95 -14.95
N ASN A 108 18.36 1.98 -15.63
CA ASN A 108 19.58 2.15 -16.44
C ASN A 108 19.41 1.56 -17.85
N GLY A 109 18.21 1.69 -18.42
CA GLY A 109 17.94 1.28 -19.81
C GLY A 109 17.53 -0.18 -19.99
N GLU A 110 17.25 -0.90 -18.92
CA GLU A 110 16.72 -2.26 -18.99
C GLU A 110 15.33 -2.29 -19.67
N PRO A 111 14.97 -3.39 -20.37
CA PRO A 111 13.61 -3.56 -20.88
C PRO A 111 12.61 -3.60 -19.72
N VAL A 112 11.52 -2.83 -19.82
CA VAL A 112 10.55 -2.63 -18.74
C VAL A 112 9.31 -3.48 -18.96
N VAL A 113 8.86 -4.14 -17.90
CA VAL A 113 7.55 -4.80 -17.82
C VAL A 113 6.71 -4.10 -16.75
N ILE A 114 5.55 -3.59 -17.16
CA ILE A 114 4.56 -3.01 -16.24
C ILE A 114 3.66 -4.13 -15.74
N VAL A 115 3.51 -4.28 -14.43
CA VAL A 115 2.72 -5.36 -13.84
C VAL A 115 1.70 -4.76 -12.87
N ASP A 116 0.42 -5.02 -13.10
CA ASP A 116 -0.62 -4.73 -12.12
C ASP A 116 -0.58 -5.69 -10.94
N ILE A 117 -1.22 -5.34 -9.86
CA ILE A 117 -1.25 -6.13 -8.62
C ILE A 117 -2.54 -6.93 -8.52
N ASP A 118 -3.71 -6.26 -8.49
CA ASP A 118 -4.99 -6.89 -8.21
C ASP A 118 -5.45 -7.74 -9.41
N ASP A 119 -5.86 -8.98 -9.11
CA ASP A 119 -6.25 -10.02 -10.06
C ASP A 119 -5.21 -10.34 -11.16
N VAL A 120 -3.97 -9.82 -10.98
CA VAL A 120 -2.79 -10.22 -11.76
C VAL A 120 -1.83 -11.04 -10.89
N ILE A 121 -1.31 -10.48 -9.81
CA ILE A 121 -0.40 -11.17 -8.89
C ILE A 121 -0.99 -11.39 -7.50
N ALA A 122 -2.04 -10.65 -7.12
CA ALA A 122 -2.85 -10.81 -5.91
C ALA A 122 -4.27 -11.22 -6.29
N SER A 123 -4.83 -12.23 -5.63
CA SER A 123 -6.22 -12.68 -5.84
C SER A 123 -7.18 -11.74 -5.09
N PHE A 124 -7.46 -10.58 -5.69
CA PHE A 124 -8.32 -9.56 -5.07
C PHE A 124 -9.79 -9.94 -5.15
N ARG A 125 -10.30 -10.25 -6.35
CA ARG A 125 -11.73 -10.46 -6.60
C ARG A 125 -12.35 -11.56 -5.73
N GLU A 126 -11.68 -12.70 -5.63
CA GLU A 126 -12.13 -13.82 -4.80
C GLU A 126 -12.08 -13.47 -3.31
N SER A 127 -11.02 -12.78 -2.87
CA SER A 127 -10.85 -12.39 -1.47
C SER A 127 -11.87 -11.34 -1.05
N PHE A 128 -12.14 -10.37 -1.91
CA PHE A 128 -13.16 -9.35 -1.66
C PHE A 128 -14.56 -9.96 -1.60
N ALA A 129 -14.88 -10.90 -2.51
CA ALA A 129 -16.15 -11.63 -2.49
C ALA A 129 -16.33 -12.46 -1.21
N SER A 130 -15.28 -13.17 -0.77
CA SER A 130 -15.31 -13.93 0.49
C SER A 130 -15.50 -13.04 1.70
N TRP A 131 -14.78 -11.90 1.76
CA TRP A 131 -14.92 -10.92 2.83
C TRP A 131 -16.34 -10.30 2.85
N LEU A 132 -16.92 -10.01 1.68
CA LEU A 132 -18.32 -9.51 1.60
C LEU A 132 -19.33 -10.50 2.14
N GLU A 133 -19.15 -11.81 1.87
CA GLU A 133 -20.02 -12.84 2.42
C GLU A 133 -19.88 -12.93 3.94
N GLU A 134 -18.67 -12.81 4.48
CA GLU A 134 -18.41 -12.85 5.92
C GLU A 134 -18.93 -11.60 6.64
N GLU A 135 -18.68 -10.40 6.10
CA GLU A 135 -18.96 -9.14 6.78
C GLU A 135 -20.42 -8.69 6.60
N TYR A 136 -20.97 -8.87 5.40
CA TYR A 136 -22.31 -8.36 5.03
C TYR A 136 -23.32 -9.45 4.69
N SER A 137 -22.94 -10.72 4.71
CA SER A 137 -23.77 -11.85 4.25
C SER A 137 -24.24 -11.71 2.78
N VAL A 138 -23.47 -11.00 1.97
CA VAL A 138 -23.73 -10.78 0.54
C VAL A 138 -22.86 -11.68 -0.30
N LYS A 139 -23.50 -12.57 -1.08
CA LYS A 139 -22.81 -13.45 -2.01
C LYS A 139 -22.57 -12.77 -3.35
N MET A 140 -21.32 -12.73 -3.75
CA MET A 140 -20.92 -12.20 -5.04
C MET A 140 -20.64 -13.33 -6.04
N ASN A 141 -21.07 -13.13 -7.28
CA ASN A 141 -20.68 -14.02 -8.36
C ASN A 141 -19.33 -13.56 -8.92
N VAL A 142 -18.25 -14.24 -8.53
CA VAL A 142 -16.88 -13.94 -9.01
C VAL A 142 -16.73 -14.12 -10.52
N GLU A 143 -17.58 -14.94 -11.15
CA GLU A 143 -17.65 -15.14 -12.61
C GLU A 143 -18.54 -14.09 -13.31
N SER A 144 -19.00 -13.06 -12.58
CA SER A 144 -19.74 -11.95 -13.19
C SER A 144 -18.89 -11.25 -14.26
N LYS A 145 -19.55 -10.79 -15.32
CA LYS A 145 -18.94 -9.94 -16.35
C LYS A 145 -18.73 -8.49 -15.90
N GLU A 146 -19.27 -8.13 -14.76
CA GLU A 146 -19.08 -6.82 -14.16
C GLU A 146 -17.73 -6.76 -13.45
N TYR A 147 -16.94 -5.73 -13.74
CA TYR A 147 -15.59 -5.57 -13.19
C TYR A 147 -15.61 -5.20 -11.69
N TYR A 148 -16.43 -4.21 -11.29
CA TYR A 148 -16.38 -3.63 -9.93
C TYR A 148 -17.45 -4.14 -8.95
N PHE A 149 -18.27 -5.10 -9.29
CA PHE A 149 -19.40 -5.58 -8.45
C PHE A 149 -20.39 -4.48 -7.99
N ILE A 150 -20.39 -3.30 -8.62
CA ILE A 150 -21.18 -2.15 -8.19
C ILE A 150 -22.68 -2.48 -8.19
N THR A 151 -23.17 -3.13 -9.25
CA THR A 151 -24.58 -3.49 -9.37
C THR A 151 -25.00 -4.43 -8.24
N ALA A 152 -24.21 -5.48 -7.98
CA ALA A 152 -24.55 -6.46 -6.95
C ALA A 152 -24.53 -5.85 -5.53
N LEU A 153 -23.61 -4.93 -5.23
CA LEU A 153 -23.58 -4.20 -3.97
C LEU A 153 -24.81 -3.28 -3.84
N THR A 154 -25.14 -2.52 -4.90
CA THR A 154 -26.27 -1.61 -4.92
C THR A 154 -27.60 -2.35 -4.78
N ASP A 155 -27.78 -3.47 -5.49
CA ASP A 155 -28.98 -4.31 -5.40
C ASP A 155 -29.15 -4.92 -4.00
N SER A 156 -28.04 -5.10 -3.27
CA SER A 156 -28.03 -5.52 -1.87
C SER A 156 -28.27 -4.37 -0.88
N GLY A 157 -28.49 -3.14 -1.37
CA GLY A 157 -28.70 -1.95 -0.54
C GLY A 157 -27.46 -1.39 0.11
N LEU A 158 -26.28 -1.80 -0.35
CA LEU A 158 -24.97 -1.34 0.14
C LEU A 158 -24.43 -0.19 -0.72
N ASN A 159 -23.72 0.75 -0.07
CA ASN A 159 -22.97 1.77 -0.78
C ASN A 159 -21.59 1.20 -1.16
N PRO A 160 -21.25 1.07 -2.46
CA PRO A 160 -19.98 0.48 -2.91
C PRO A 160 -18.74 1.19 -2.37
N GLU A 161 -18.75 2.53 -2.26
CA GLU A 161 -17.63 3.31 -1.75
C GLU A 161 -17.38 3.01 -0.27
N LEU A 162 -18.42 3.05 0.56
CA LEU A 162 -18.31 2.74 1.99
C LEU A 162 -17.87 1.28 2.24
N VAL A 163 -18.36 0.36 1.43
CA VAL A 163 -17.95 -1.06 1.51
C VAL A 163 -16.46 -1.20 1.19
N PHE A 164 -15.97 -0.51 0.17
CA PHE A 164 -14.56 -0.55 -0.19
C PHE A 164 -13.67 0.13 0.84
N GLU A 165 -14.10 1.27 1.39
CA GLU A 165 -13.42 1.95 2.50
C GLU A 165 -13.33 1.04 3.73
N ASN A 166 -14.40 0.31 4.07
CA ASN A 166 -14.40 -0.64 5.18
C ASN A 166 -13.45 -1.83 4.93
N PHE A 167 -13.42 -2.36 3.71
CA PHE A 167 -12.43 -3.38 3.32
C PHE A 167 -10.99 -2.90 3.54
N MET A 168 -10.68 -1.67 3.11
CA MET A 168 -9.35 -1.08 3.33
C MET A 168 -9.08 -0.88 4.82
N ALA A 169 -10.03 -0.31 5.58
CA ALA A 169 -9.88 -0.07 7.01
C ALA A 169 -9.64 -1.35 7.82
N GLN A 170 -10.21 -2.48 7.38
CA GLN A 170 -9.99 -3.80 7.97
C GLN A 170 -8.69 -4.48 7.49
N GLY A 171 -7.88 -3.81 6.67
CA GLY A 171 -6.61 -4.35 6.19
C GLY A 171 -6.75 -5.39 5.07
N GLY A 172 -7.80 -5.28 4.27
CA GLY A 172 -8.10 -6.22 3.20
C GLY A 172 -6.94 -6.45 2.22
N PHE A 173 -6.15 -5.42 1.94
CA PHE A 173 -4.98 -5.53 1.05
C PHE A 173 -3.75 -6.21 1.67
N SER A 174 -3.68 -6.35 3.00
CA SER A 174 -2.51 -6.93 3.68
C SER A 174 -2.44 -8.45 3.62
N ASN A 175 -3.56 -9.13 3.33
CA ASN A 175 -3.69 -10.58 3.43
C ASN A 175 -4.18 -11.27 2.16
N LEU A 176 -4.15 -10.60 1.01
CA LEU A 176 -4.56 -11.20 -0.26
C LEU A 176 -3.68 -12.43 -0.59
N PRO A 177 -4.27 -13.54 -1.04
CA PRO A 177 -3.50 -14.64 -1.58
C PRO A 177 -2.72 -14.23 -2.83
N ILE A 178 -1.54 -14.83 -3.02
CA ILE A 178 -0.80 -14.67 -4.27
C ILE A 178 -1.45 -15.55 -5.34
N VAL A 179 -1.61 -15.02 -6.55
CA VAL A 179 -2.02 -15.81 -7.72
C VAL A 179 -0.96 -16.89 -8.00
N SER A 180 -1.43 -18.09 -8.25
CA SER A 180 -0.55 -19.25 -8.49
C SER A 180 0.45 -18.99 -9.64
N GLY A 181 1.72 -19.22 -9.39
CA GLY A 181 2.80 -19.00 -10.36
C GLY A 181 3.32 -17.57 -10.43
N ALA A 182 2.66 -16.57 -9.84
CA ALA A 182 3.06 -15.15 -9.94
C ALA A 182 4.50 -14.90 -9.47
N ARG A 183 4.91 -15.45 -8.30
CA ARG A 183 6.28 -15.29 -7.81
C ARG A 183 7.32 -15.91 -8.76
N SER A 184 7.04 -17.09 -9.29
CA SER A 184 7.94 -17.78 -10.25
C SER A 184 8.06 -16.96 -11.53
N PHE A 185 6.96 -16.40 -12.01
CA PHE A 185 6.96 -15.51 -13.17
C PHE A 185 7.78 -14.24 -12.95
N LEU A 186 7.59 -13.56 -11.80
CA LEU A 186 8.39 -12.37 -11.48
C LEU A 186 9.88 -12.69 -11.36
N ASN A 187 10.25 -13.84 -10.78
CA ASN A 187 11.65 -14.32 -10.77
C ASN A 187 12.16 -14.58 -12.19
N TYR A 188 11.33 -15.16 -13.06
CA TYR A 188 11.67 -15.34 -14.47
C TYR A 188 11.97 -13.99 -15.14
N LEU A 189 11.10 -12.99 -15.01
CA LEU A 189 11.35 -11.65 -15.56
C LEU A 189 12.69 -11.07 -15.07
N LYS A 190 12.98 -11.22 -13.77
CA LYS A 190 14.25 -10.75 -13.20
C LYS A 190 15.46 -11.50 -13.76
N SER A 191 15.34 -12.81 -13.99
CA SER A 191 16.45 -13.61 -14.59
C SER A 191 16.71 -13.28 -16.04
N GLU A 192 15.67 -12.84 -16.79
CA GLU A 192 15.79 -12.36 -18.18
C GLU A 192 16.25 -10.88 -18.28
N GLY A 193 16.53 -10.23 -17.15
CA GLY A 193 17.06 -8.87 -17.13
C GLY A 193 16.01 -7.77 -17.27
N TYR A 194 14.72 -8.08 -17.10
CA TYR A 194 13.67 -7.07 -17.12
C TYR A 194 13.69 -6.20 -15.86
N TRP A 195 13.43 -4.92 -16.07
CA TRP A 195 12.97 -4.01 -15.02
C TRP A 195 11.49 -4.28 -14.75
N VAL A 196 11.16 -4.71 -13.55
CA VAL A 196 9.79 -5.02 -13.14
C VAL A 196 9.21 -3.81 -12.40
N GLN A 197 8.29 -3.13 -13.08
CA GLN A 197 7.56 -1.98 -12.55
C GLN A 197 6.16 -2.42 -12.11
N PHE A 198 5.87 -2.40 -10.79
CA PHE A 198 4.49 -2.53 -10.35
C PHE A 198 3.75 -1.21 -10.55
N LEU A 199 2.56 -1.26 -11.12
CA LEU A 199 1.70 -0.10 -11.34
C LEU A 199 0.25 -0.46 -10.99
N THR A 200 -0.21 -0.02 -9.84
CA THR A 200 -1.53 -0.35 -9.30
C THR A 200 -2.47 0.85 -9.25
N ALA A 201 -3.78 0.59 -9.38
CA ALA A 201 -4.82 1.60 -9.22
C ALA A 201 -5.29 1.78 -7.76
N ARG A 202 -4.67 1.10 -6.80
CA ARG A 202 -4.98 1.27 -5.38
C ARG A 202 -4.81 2.73 -4.94
N PRO A 203 -5.66 3.24 -4.03
CA PRO A 203 -5.60 4.63 -3.56
C PRO A 203 -4.36 4.86 -2.69
N LYS A 204 -3.40 5.64 -3.19
CA LYS A 204 -2.17 5.99 -2.46
C LYS A 204 -2.37 7.03 -1.37
N GLU A 205 -3.46 7.78 -1.44
CA GLU A 205 -3.86 8.80 -0.48
C GLU A 205 -4.38 8.17 0.83
N ASP A 206 -4.88 6.95 0.75
CA ASP A 206 -5.19 6.14 1.93
C ASP A 206 -3.92 5.47 2.45
N LEU A 207 -3.44 5.95 3.61
CA LEU A 207 -2.20 5.48 4.20
C LEU A 207 -2.27 4.00 4.61
N ARG A 208 -3.45 3.51 5.01
CA ARG A 208 -3.63 2.11 5.36
C ARG A 208 -3.45 1.23 4.12
N CYS A 209 -4.12 1.57 3.03
CA CYS A 209 -3.98 0.88 1.74
C CYS A 209 -2.53 0.89 1.24
N LEU A 210 -1.86 2.04 1.32
CA LEU A 210 -0.46 2.21 0.93
C LEU A 210 0.46 1.27 1.72
N PHE A 211 0.39 1.31 3.06
CA PHE A 211 1.25 0.49 3.91
C PHE A 211 0.93 -1.00 3.81
N ASP A 212 -0.34 -1.36 3.73
CA ASP A 212 -0.78 -2.75 3.53
C ASP A 212 -0.24 -3.31 2.20
N THR A 213 -0.25 -2.51 1.13
CA THR A 213 0.32 -2.90 -0.18
C THR A 213 1.81 -3.20 -0.07
N HIS A 214 2.59 -2.30 0.51
CA HIS A 214 4.03 -2.49 0.68
C HIS A 214 4.35 -3.67 1.61
N SER A 215 3.64 -3.79 2.72
CA SER A 215 3.77 -4.92 3.66
C SER A 215 3.46 -6.25 2.98
N TRP A 216 2.39 -6.32 2.17
CA TRP A 216 2.01 -7.50 1.41
C TRP A 216 3.10 -7.93 0.42
N ILE A 217 3.67 -6.99 -0.34
CA ILE A 217 4.77 -7.26 -1.29
C ILE A 217 5.99 -7.81 -0.55
N SER A 218 6.37 -7.18 0.57
CA SER A 218 7.51 -7.59 1.40
C SER A 218 7.31 -8.98 2.01
N LYS A 219 6.18 -9.21 2.68
CA LYS A 219 5.80 -10.50 3.30
C LYS A 219 5.84 -11.63 2.28
N ASN A 220 5.42 -11.36 1.06
CA ASN A 220 5.39 -12.33 -0.02
C ASN A 220 6.71 -12.43 -0.79
N LYS A 221 7.72 -11.63 -0.45
CA LYS A 221 9.05 -11.62 -1.07
C LYS A 221 8.98 -11.56 -2.60
N LEU A 222 8.10 -10.67 -3.12
CA LEU A 222 7.92 -10.51 -4.56
C LEU A 222 9.10 -9.71 -5.13
N PRO A 223 9.78 -10.20 -6.17
CA PRO A 223 10.84 -9.46 -6.81
C PRO A 223 10.26 -8.39 -7.74
N TYR A 224 10.68 -7.15 -7.56
CA TYR A 224 10.34 -5.99 -8.39
C TYR A 224 11.44 -4.93 -8.27
N ASP A 225 11.39 -3.91 -9.10
CA ASP A 225 12.35 -2.80 -9.07
C ASP A 225 11.72 -1.52 -8.55
N ARG A 226 10.47 -1.24 -8.95
CA ARG A 226 9.75 -0.05 -8.52
C ARG A 226 8.25 -0.31 -8.42
N ILE A 227 7.56 0.46 -7.59
CA ILE A 227 6.10 0.49 -7.51
C ILE A 227 5.61 1.93 -7.59
N ASP A 228 4.56 2.14 -8.36
CA ASP A 228 3.82 3.39 -8.44
C ASP A 228 2.31 3.13 -8.39
N PHE A 229 1.58 4.17 -7.99
CA PHE A 229 0.13 4.14 -7.80
C PHE A 229 -0.52 5.13 -8.76
N SER A 230 -1.41 4.67 -9.62
CA SER A 230 -2.14 5.52 -10.55
C SER A 230 -3.43 4.87 -11.04
N THR A 231 -4.54 5.57 -10.94
CA THR A 231 -5.82 5.19 -11.56
C THR A 231 -5.85 5.46 -13.07
N GLU A 232 -4.87 6.24 -13.59
CA GLU A 232 -4.68 6.53 -15.01
C GLU A 232 -3.33 5.96 -15.47
N LYS A 233 -3.26 4.63 -15.55
CA LYS A 233 -2.02 3.89 -15.75
C LYS A 233 -1.29 4.26 -17.04
N PHE A 234 -1.99 4.36 -18.18
CA PHE A 234 -1.35 4.79 -19.42
C PHE A 234 -0.78 6.21 -19.31
N ARG A 235 -1.51 7.15 -18.71
CA ARG A 235 -1.02 8.52 -18.50
C ARG A 235 0.24 8.55 -17.63
N TRP A 236 0.34 7.67 -16.66
CA TRP A 236 1.56 7.48 -15.88
C TRP A 236 2.70 6.99 -16.79
N CYS A 237 2.47 5.94 -17.60
CA CYS A 237 3.45 5.43 -18.56
C CYS A 237 3.93 6.53 -19.49
N ALA A 238 3.03 7.27 -20.10
CA ALA A 238 3.33 8.35 -21.07
C ALA A 238 4.15 9.52 -20.48
N LYS A 239 4.25 9.61 -19.16
CA LYS A 239 5.09 10.59 -18.45
C LYS A 239 6.40 9.99 -17.94
N SER A 240 6.57 8.68 -18.07
CA SER A 240 7.76 7.98 -17.60
C SER A 240 8.87 8.03 -18.65
N GLU A 241 10.11 8.03 -18.20
CA GLU A 241 11.30 7.87 -19.06
C GLU A 241 11.29 6.55 -19.83
N TYR A 242 10.57 5.53 -19.35
CA TYR A 242 10.42 4.23 -20.01
C TYR A 242 9.67 4.32 -21.34
N TYR A 243 8.65 5.18 -21.40
CA TYR A 243 7.83 5.35 -22.60
C TYR A 243 8.59 6.09 -23.69
N ASP A 244 9.21 7.21 -23.35
CA ASP A 244 9.97 8.05 -24.28
C ASP A 244 11.17 7.30 -24.89
N SER A 245 11.79 6.41 -24.11
CA SER A 245 12.91 5.58 -24.58
C SER A 245 12.48 4.34 -25.37
N GLY A 246 11.19 4.00 -25.41
CA GLY A 246 10.70 2.77 -26.03
C GLY A 246 11.08 1.49 -25.23
N ALA A 247 11.39 1.65 -23.95
CA ALA A 247 11.83 0.52 -23.11
C ALA A 247 10.68 -0.39 -22.66
N ILE A 248 9.42 0.09 -22.64
CA ILE A 248 8.27 -0.73 -22.24
C ILE A 248 8.07 -1.84 -23.27
N LYS A 249 8.29 -3.07 -22.85
CA LYS A 249 8.12 -4.26 -23.71
C LYS A 249 6.68 -4.71 -23.74
N PHE A 250 6.07 -4.80 -22.55
CA PHE A 250 4.64 -5.09 -22.41
C PHE A 250 4.14 -4.67 -21.03
N ALA A 251 2.83 -4.54 -20.92
CA ALA A 251 2.11 -4.42 -19.65
C ALA A 251 1.34 -5.71 -19.35
N ILE A 252 1.07 -5.97 -18.07
CA ILE A 252 0.17 -7.04 -17.62
C ILE A 252 -0.89 -6.39 -16.77
N ASP A 253 -2.15 -6.52 -17.16
CA ASP A 253 -3.27 -5.87 -16.50
C ASP A 253 -4.55 -6.67 -16.77
N ASP A 254 -5.38 -6.89 -15.75
CA ASP A 254 -6.65 -7.60 -15.88
C ASP A 254 -7.81 -6.69 -16.29
N SER A 255 -7.66 -5.38 -16.02
CA SER A 255 -8.71 -4.38 -16.22
C SER A 255 -8.98 -4.14 -17.70
N PRO A 256 -10.24 -4.31 -18.16
CA PRO A 256 -10.62 -4.00 -19.55
C PRO A 256 -10.29 -2.58 -19.96
N LYS A 257 -10.46 -1.62 -19.05
CA LYS A 257 -10.14 -0.20 -19.27
C LYS A 257 -8.65 -0.01 -19.53
N HIS A 258 -7.81 -0.48 -18.63
CA HIS A 258 -6.37 -0.25 -18.72
C HIS A 258 -5.74 -1.04 -19.86
N ALA A 259 -6.14 -2.30 -20.05
CA ALA A 259 -5.65 -3.12 -21.16
C ALA A 259 -5.99 -2.50 -22.52
N SER A 260 -7.22 -2.03 -22.72
CA SER A 260 -7.63 -1.37 -23.95
C SER A 260 -6.89 -0.04 -24.16
N GLU A 261 -6.63 0.72 -23.10
CA GLU A 261 -5.91 1.97 -23.17
C GLU A 261 -4.44 1.76 -23.53
N TYR A 262 -3.76 0.79 -22.93
CA TYR A 262 -2.40 0.40 -23.31
C TYR A 262 -2.32 -0.01 -24.79
N ALA A 263 -3.20 -0.91 -25.24
CA ALA A 263 -3.23 -1.40 -26.61
C ALA A 263 -3.47 -0.29 -27.62
N LYS A 264 -4.41 0.62 -27.35
CA LYS A 264 -4.71 1.79 -28.18
C LYS A 264 -3.49 2.67 -28.42
N HIS A 265 -2.58 2.72 -27.48
CA HIS A 265 -1.37 3.52 -27.54
C HIS A 265 -0.09 2.74 -27.92
N GLY A 266 -0.27 1.53 -28.47
CA GLY A 266 0.82 0.73 -29.01
C GLY A 266 1.66 -0.03 -27.96
N ILE A 267 1.22 -0.07 -26.71
CA ILE A 267 1.86 -0.92 -25.69
C ILE A 267 1.24 -2.31 -25.80
N ASN A 268 2.07 -3.34 -25.99
CA ASN A 268 1.63 -4.72 -25.90
C ASN A 268 1.11 -5.02 -24.49
N VAL A 269 -0.04 -5.64 -24.38
CA VAL A 269 -0.61 -5.99 -23.07
C VAL A 269 -0.95 -7.48 -22.99
N LYS A 270 -0.51 -8.10 -21.93
CA LYS A 270 -0.81 -9.49 -21.59
C LYS A 270 -1.93 -9.47 -20.54
N VAL A 271 -3.05 -10.13 -20.85
CA VAL A 271 -4.28 -10.07 -20.05
C VAL A 271 -4.60 -11.45 -19.49
N PRO A 272 -4.71 -11.61 -18.15
CA PRO A 272 -5.21 -12.88 -17.61
C PRO A 272 -6.65 -13.10 -18.07
N THR A 273 -6.98 -14.32 -18.49
CA THR A 273 -8.33 -14.64 -18.98
C THR A 273 -9.30 -14.68 -17.81
N MET A 274 -10.20 -13.71 -17.74
CA MET A 274 -11.25 -13.59 -16.74
C MET A 274 -12.61 -13.40 -17.41
N SER A 275 -13.70 -13.69 -16.68
CA SER A 275 -15.08 -13.54 -17.20
C SER A 275 -15.41 -12.11 -17.62
N TYR A 276 -14.90 -11.12 -16.90
CA TYR A 276 -15.19 -9.71 -17.12
C TYR A 276 -14.33 -9.02 -18.19
N ASN A 277 -13.24 -9.65 -18.64
CA ASN A 277 -12.35 -9.05 -19.64
C ASN A 277 -12.33 -9.78 -21.00
N SER A 278 -13.06 -10.88 -21.13
CA SER A 278 -13.09 -11.71 -22.35
C SER A 278 -13.65 -11.01 -23.60
N HIS A 279 -14.24 -9.81 -23.42
CA HIS A 279 -14.85 -9.03 -24.51
C HIS A 279 -13.90 -8.03 -25.17
N ILE A 280 -12.72 -7.80 -24.59
CA ILE A 280 -11.75 -6.86 -25.16
C ILE A 280 -10.98 -7.50 -26.30
N GLU A 281 -10.74 -6.71 -27.36
CA GLU A 281 -10.02 -7.13 -28.56
C GLU A 281 -9.03 -6.04 -28.99
N GLY A 282 -7.94 -6.43 -29.63
CA GLY A 282 -6.93 -5.50 -30.17
C GLY A 282 -5.68 -6.23 -30.63
N GLU A 283 -4.97 -5.68 -31.60
CA GLU A 283 -3.74 -6.27 -32.14
C GLU A 283 -2.63 -6.40 -31.08
N ASN A 284 -2.62 -5.50 -30.09
CA ASN A 284 -1.63 -5.48 -29.01
C ASN A 284 -2.14 -6.19 -27.73
N ILE A 285 -3.26 -6.94 -27.80
CA ILE A 285 -3.83 -7.67 -26.67
C ILE A 285 -3.58 -9.16 -26.82
N GLN A 286 -2.95 -9.75 -25.82
CA GLN A 286 -2.72 -11.19 -25.79
C GLN A 286 -3.21 -11.76 -24.45
N PHE A 287 -4.17 -12.65 -24.51
CA PHE A 287 -4.67 -13.35 -23.34
C PHE A 287 -3.76 -14.50 -22.92
N TYR A 288 -3.73 -14.79 -21.62
CA TYR A 288 -3.06 -15.96 -21.06
C TYR A 288 -3.92 -16.63 -19.99
N SER A 289 -3.75 -17.94 -19.82
CA SER A 289 -4.54 -18.74 -18.88
C SER A 289 -3.80 -19.06 -17.58
N SER A 290 -2.49 -18.96 -17.60
CA SER A 290 -1.61 -19.16 -16.43
C SER A 290 -0.26 -18.48 -16.67
N PHE A 291 0.52 -18.30 -15.60
CA PHE A 291 1.89 -17.74 -15.75
C PHE A 291 2.82 -18.66 -16.54
N ASP A 292 2.61 -19.99 -16.51
CA ASP A 292 3.38 -20.91 -17.36
C ASP A 292 3.04 -20.73 -18.85
N ASP A 293 1.75 -20.51 -19.17
CA ASP A 293 1.31 -20.14 -20.52
C ASP A 293 1.89 -18.80 -20.95
N LEU A 294 1.91 -17.81 -20.06
CA LEU A 294 2.49 -16.50 -20.33
C LEU A 294 4.00 -16.59 -20.60
N ILE A 295 4.77 -17.33 -19.79
CA ILE A 295 6.22 -17.53 -20.00
C ILE A 295 6.46 -18.18 -21.37
N ARG A 296 5.67 -19.18 -21.73
CA ARG A 296 5.80 -19.83 -23.05
C ARG A 296 5.57 -18.81 -24.19
N LYS A 297 4.53 -18.01 -24.11
CA LYS A 297 4.20 -16.98 -25.11
C LYS A 297 5.30 -15.93 -25.25
N ILE A 298 5.87 -15.47 -24.12
CA ILE A 298 6.98 -14.51 -24.13
C ILE A 298 8.25 -15.10 -24.80
N LYS A 299 8.49 -16.39 -24.63
CA LYS A 299 9.64 -17.06 -25.27
C LYS A 299 9.48 -17.30 -26.77
N GLU A 300 8.27 -17.28 -27.27
CA GLU A 300 7.93 -17.45 -28.69
C GLU A 300 7.93 -16.13 -29.47
N GLU A 301 7.95 -14.97 -28.80
CA GLU A 301 8.08 -13.60 -29.36
C GLU A 301 9.54 -13.23 -29.63
#